data_3e2a879e42ef361bb3e875e7bdcafbbf
#
_entry.id   3e2a879e42ef361bb3e875e7bdcafbbf
#
_cell.length_a   1.000
_cell.length_b   1.000
_cell.length_c   1.000
_cell.angle_alpha   90.00
_cell.angle_beta   90.00
_cell.angle_gamma   90.00
#
_symmetry.space_group_name_H-M   'P 1'
#
loop_
_entity.id
_entity.type
_entity.pdbx_description
1 polymer ?
#
loop_
_entity_poly.entity_id
_entity_poly.type
_entity_poly.pdbx_seq_one_letter_code
_entity_poly.pdbx_strand_id
1 'polypeptide(L)'
;EKITTIFINNGIYGMTGGQMAPTTLPGMKATTAQKGRDPKVNGNPIRVSEMLATLTGPAYIERVAITTPAQIAGAKKAIKKAFELQRAGAGFTFVEVMSTCPTNWGVTPVKAMEFVRESMIPYYPLGVYKDITVEEGK
;
A
#
# COMPACT_ATOMS: atom_id res chain seq x y z
N GLU A 1 9.23 4.37 -18.31
CA GLU A 1 7.96 5.09 -18.40
C GLU A 1 7.89 6.21 -17.35
N LYS A 2 7.31 7.37 -17.74
CA LYS A 2 7.14 8.55 -16.86
C LYS A 2 5.70 8.61 -16.37
N ILE A 3 5.33 7.70 -15.45
CA ILE A 3 3.99 7.55 -14.92
C ILE A 3 4.05 7.60 -13.40
N THR A 4 3.02 8.19 -12.77
CA THR A 4 2.77 8.10 -11.34
C THR A 4 1.62 7.13 -11.09
N THR A 5 1.83 6.14 -10.27
CA THR A 5 0.78 5.24 -9.79
C THR A 5 0.51 5.50 -8.32
N ILE A 6 -0.75 5.77 -7.99
CA ILE A 6 -1.24 5.83 -6.61
C ILE A 6 -2.02 4.55 -6.36
N PHE A 7 -1.46 3.65 -5.56
CA PHE A 7 -2.04 2.35 -5.25
C PHE A 7 -2.74 2.40 -3.89
N ILE A 8 -4.07 2.36 -3.88
CA ILE A 8 -4.84 2.29 -2.65
C ILE A 8 -4.93 0.83 -2.21
N ASN A 9 -4.17 0.48 -1.17
CA ASN A 9 -4.13 -0.86 -0.62
C ASN A 9 -5.00 -0.96 0.64
N ASN A 10 -6.16 -1.58 0.49
CA ASN A 10 -7.07 -1.93 1.58
C ASN A 10 -7.15 -3.46 1.80
N GLY A 11 -6.25 -4.21 1.21
CA GLY A 11 -6.16 -5.67 1.38
C GLY A 11 -7.36 -6.46 0.84
N ILE A 12 -8.24 -5.87 0.03
CA ILE A 12 -9.43 -6.55 -0.49
C ILE A 12 -9.89 -5.91 -1.80
N TYR A 13 -10.54 -6.68 -2.68
CA TYR A 13 -11.26 -6.14 -3.84
C TYR A 13 -12.65 -5.70 -3.40
N GLY A 14 -12.74 -4.50 -2.79
CA GLY A 14 -13.96 -4.02 -2.16
C GLY A 14 -15.10 -3.74 -3.13
N MET A 15 -14.83 -3.09 -4.27
CA MET A 15 -15.86 -2.64 -5.21
C MET A 15 -16.57 -3.79 -5.92
N THR A 16 -15.88 -4.90 -6.15
CA THR A 16 -16.43 -6.06 -6.86
C THR A 16 -17.07 -7.10 -5.94
N GLY A 17 -17.16 -6.85 -4.64
CA GLY A 17 -17.86 -7.71 -3.70
C GLY A 17 -16.98 -8.34 -2.60
N GLY A 18 -15.82 -7.77 -2.33
CA GLY A 18 -15.00 -8.15 -1.18
C GLY A 18 -14.18 -9.43 -1.37
N GLN A 19 -13.74 -9.72 -2.61
CA GLN A 19 -12.87 -10.86 -2.88
C GLN A 19 -11.47 -10.65 -2.28
N MET A 20 -10.79 -11.76 -2.06
CA MET A 20 -9.39 -11.77 -1.65
C MET A 20 -8.52 -11.10 -2.72
N ALA A 21 -7.75 -10.10 -2.31
CA ALA A 21 -6.74 -9.43 -3.14
C ALA A 21 -5.35 -10.08 -2.95
N PRO A 22 -4.41 -9.83 -3.86
CA PRO A 22 -3.02 -10.27 -3.67
C PRO A 22 -2.40 -9.78 -2.36
N THR A 23 -2.86 -8.65 -1.84
CA THR A 23 -2.39 -8.02 -0.58
C THR A 23 -3.24 -8.34 0.65
N THR A 24 -4.25 -9.20 0.54
CA THR A 24 -5.03 -9.65 1.72
C THR A 24 -4.12 -10.33 2.74
N LEU A 25 -4.16 -9.91 4.01
CA LEU A 25 -3.32 -10.45 5.06
C LEU A 25 -3.64 -11.92 5.38
N PRO A 26 -2.68 -12.70 5.92
CA PRO A 26 -2.98 -14.01 6.47
C PRO A 26 -4.06 -13.92 7.55
N GLY A 27 -5.02 -14.83 7.52
CA GLY A 27 -6.18 -14.84 8.43
C GLY A 27 -7.27 -13.81 8.13
N MET A 28 -7.02 -12.83 7.28
CA MET A 28 -8.03 -11.82 6.89
C MET A 28 -9.11 -12.46 6.02
N LYS A 29 -10.38 -12.28 6.42
CA LYS A 29 -11.54 -12.83 5.71
C LYS A 29 -11.87 -12.03 4.46
N ALA A 30 -12.34 -12.74 3.45
CA ALA A 30 -12.85 -12.20 2.19
C ALA A 30 -13.95 -13.12 1.66
N THR A 31 -14.75 -12.66 0.69
CA THR A 31 -15.84 -13.48 0.12
C THR A 31 -15.31 -14.75 -0.54
N THR A 32 -14.10 -14.72 -1.08
CA THR A 32 -13.40 -15.90 -1.65
C THR A 32 -12.45 -16.59 -0.67
N ALA A 33 -12.38 -16.13 0.59
CA ALA A 33 -11.59 -16.71 1.68
C ALA A 33 -12.34 -16.56 3.02
N GLN A 34 -13.48 -17.21 3.16
CA GLN A 34 -14.39 -17.04 4.31
C GLN A 34 -13.78 -17.45 5.65
N LYS A 35 -12.86 -18.42 5.65
CA LYS A 35 -12.08 -18.82 6.84
C LYS A 35 -10.85 -17.97 7.09
N GLY A 36 -10.64 -16.95 6.26
CA GLY A 36 -9.41 -16.15 6.20
C GLY A 36 -8.40 -16.69 5.20
N ARG A 37 -7.51 -15.81 4.73
CA ARG A 37 -6.40 -16.22 3.84
C ARG A 37 -5.49 -17.22 4.55
N ASP A 38 -5.34 -18.40 3.97
CA ASP A 38 -4.37 -19.41 4.40
C ASP A 38 -3.15 -19.38 3.45
N PRO A 39 -1.96 -18.98 3.94
CA PRO A 39 -0.75 -18.95 3.10
C PRO A 39 -0.40 -20.30 2.47
N LYS A 40 -0.77 -21.42 3.09
CA LYS A 40 -0.52 -22.77 2.54
C LYS A 40 -1.39 -23.09 1.32
N VAL A 41 -2.57 -22.49 1.25
CA VAL A 41 -3.54 -22.68 0.16
C VAL A 41 -3.51 -21.53 -0.84
N ASN A 42 -3.47 -20.30 -0.33
CA ASN A 42 -3.64 -19.08 -1.12
C ASN A 42 -2.30 -18.37 -1.44
N GLY A 43 -1.19 -18.88 -0.91
CA GLY A 43 0.11 -18.20 -0.97
C GLY A 43 0.21 -16.98 -0.04
N ASN A 44 1.41 -16.47 0.13
CA ASN A 44 1.66 -15.26 0.93
C ASN A 44 1.19 -13.98 0.22
N PRO A 45 0.83 -12.93 0.97
CA PRO A 45 0.53 -11.63 0.40
C PRO A 45 1.73 -11.05 -0.35
N ILE A 46 1.46 -10.34 -1.45
CA ILE A 46 2.48 -9.65 -2.22
C ILE A 46 2.86 -8.34 -1.52
N ARG A 47 4.16 -8.07 -1.41
CA ARG A 47 4.72 -6.80 -0.94
C ARG A 47 5.09 -5.94 -2.15
N VAL A 48 4.12 -5.15 -2.63
CA VAL A 48 4.23 -4.44 -3.92
C VAL A 48 5.34 -3.41 -3.92
N SER A 49 5.44 -2.58 -2.88
CA SER A 49 6.49 -1.55 -2.79
C SER A 49 7.89 -2.16 -2.78
N GLU A 50 8.11 -3.21 -1.98
CA GLU A 50 9.39 -3.93 -1.90
C GLU A 50 9.74 -4.59 -3.26
N MET A 51 8.76 -5.23 -3.88
CA MET A 51 8.96 -5.87 -5.20
C MET A 51 9.33 -4.85 -6.26
N LEU A 52 8.62 -3.73 -6.34
CA LEU A 52 8.91 -2.68 -7.32
C LEU A 52 10.26 -1.98 -7.05
N ALA A 53 10.70 -1.90 -5.79
CA ALA A 53 11.98 -1.30 -5.43
C ALA A 53 13.19 -2.09 -5.95
N THR A 54 13.03 -3.38 -6.26
CA THR A 54 14.10 -4.19 -6.87
C THR A 54 14.36 -3.86 -8.34
N LEU A 55 13.42 -3.17 -8.99
CA LEU A 55 13.56 -2.80 -10.40
C LEU A 55 14.45 -1.56 -10.55
N THR A 56 15.18 -1.48 -11.67
CA THR A 56 16.06 -0.34 -11.97
C THR A 56 15.30 0.92 -12.39
N GLY A 57 14.13 0.76 -13.03
CA GLY A 57 13.39 1.86 -13.65
C GLY A 57 12.61 2.83 -12.72
N PRO A 58 12.10 2.41 -11.56
CA PRO A 58 11.40 3.33 -10.67
C PRO A 58 12.32 4.40 -10.08
N ALA A 59 11.85 5.66 -10.09
CA ALA A 59 12.54 6.80 -9.52
C ALA A 59 12.15 7.06 -8.05
N TYR A 60 10.92 6.70 -7.68
CA TYR A 60 10.43 6.90 -6.33
C TYR A 60 9.38 5.87 -5.96
N ILE A 61 9.52 5.28 -4.77
CA ILE A 61 8.56 4.32 -4.20
C ILE A 61 8.43 4.62 -2.72
N GLU A 62 7.21 4.91 -2.27
CA GLU A 62 6.92 5.13 -0.85
C GLU A 62 5.62 4.46 -0.46
N ARG A 63 5.57 3.88 0.74
CA ARG A 63 4.35 3.40 1.39
C ARG A 63 3.96 4.33 2.52
N VAL A 64 2.73 4.82 2.47
CA VAL A 64 2.14 5.75 3.43
C VAL A 64 0.83 5.20 3.98
N ALA A 65 0.31 5.82 5.02
CA ALA A 65 -1.01 5.52 5.57
C ALA A 65 -1.84 6.80 5.76
N ILE A 66 -3.13 6.65 6.03
CA ILE A 66 -4.07 7.77 6.19
C ILE A 66 -4.96 7.62 7.44
N THR A 67 -4.47 6.95 8.48
CA THR A 67 -5.25 6.69 9.70
C THR A 67 -5.13 7.79 10.76
N THR A 68 -4.23 8.75 10.58
CA THR A 68 -4.06 9.90 11.48
C THR A 68 -3.82 11.19 10.68
N PRO A 69 -4.08 12.39 11.25
CA PRO A 69 -3.79 13.66 10.58
C PRO A 69 -2.34 13.80 10.12
N ALA A 70 -1.40 13.36 10.94
CA ALA A 70 0.03 13.38 10.60
C ALA A 70 0.36 12.47 9.41
N GLN A 71 -0.20 11.27 9.37
CA GLN A 71 -0.06 10.34 8.23
C GLN A 71 -0.69 10.90 6.96
N ILE A 72 -1.86 11.55 7.05
CA ILE A 72 -2.49 12.22 5.90
C ILE A 72 -1.58 13.33 5.36
N ALA A 73 -0.97 14.13 6.23
CA ALA A 73 -0.02 15.15 5.80
C ALA A 73 1.22 14.53 5.12
N GLY A 74 1.73 13.41 5.64
CA GLY A 74 2.80 12.63 5.02
C GLY A 74 2.41 12.09 3.65
N ALA A 75 1.23 11.47 3.54
CA ALA A 75 0.72 10.93 2.27
C ALA A 75 0.58 12.03 1.19
N LYS A 76 0.09 13.22 1.56
CA LYS A 76 0.04 14.38 0.64
C LYS A 76 1.43 14.77 0.13
N LYS A 77 2.45 14.79 1.01
CA LYS A 77 3.84 15.10 0.63
C LYS A 77 4.40 14.04 -0.32
N ALA A 78 4.19 12.75 -0.03
CA ALA A 78 4.64 11.64 -0.87
C ALA A 78 4.02 11.70 -2.27
N ILE A 79 2.71 11.89 -2.36
CA ILE A 79 1.99 12.01 -3.63
C ILE A 79 2.48 13.23 -4.42
N LYS A 80 2.63 14.39 -3.76
CA LYS A 80 3.17 15.60 -4.41
C LYS A 80 4.56 15.34 -4.98
N LYS A 81 5.48 14.76 -4.20
CA LYS A 81 6.83 14.41 -4.64
C LYS A 81 6.82 13.46 -5.83
N ALA A 82 5.97 12.43 -5.81
CA ALA A 82 5.82 11.49 -6.92
C ALA A 82 5.46 12.21 -8.24
N PHE A 83 4.49 13.11 -8.23
CA PHE A 83 4.11 13.90 -9.41
C PHE A 83 5.18 14.92 -9.84
N GLU A 84 5.90 15.53 -8.89
CA GLU A 84 7.02 16.43 -9.20
C GLU A 84 8.13 15.71 -9.94
N LEU A 85 8.51 14.49 -9.48
CA LEU A 85 9.51 13.65 -10.13
C LEU A 85 9.05 13.17 -11.51
N GLN A 86 7.77 12.78 -11.64
CA GLN A 86 7.21 12.44 -12.95
C GLN A 86 7.31 13.63 -13.93
N ARG A 87 6.91 14.83 -13.51
CA ARG A 87 6.98 16.05 -14.33
C ARG A 87 8.42 16.40 -14.71
N ALA A 88 9.36 16.19 -13.80
CA ALA A 88 10.79 16.36 -14.09
C ALA A 88 11.36 15.28 -15.02
N GLY A 89 10.57 14.27 -15.39
CA GLY A 89 11.00 13.22 -16.28
C GLY A 89 11.92 12.19 -15.64
N ALA A 90 11.96 12.11 -14.30
CA ALA A 90 12.85 11.24 -13.54
C ALA A 90 12.59 9.74 -13.74
N GLY A 91 11.33 9.36 -14.06
CA GLY A 91 10.97 7.96 -14.31
C GLY A 91 9.60 7.60 -13.73
N PHE A 92 9.38 6.31 -13.52
CA PHE A 92 8.18 5.77 -12.86
C PHE A 92 8.20 6.10 -11.37
N THR A 93 7.04 6.53 -10.84
CA THR A 93 6.87 6.76 -9.41
C THR A 93 5.64 6.02 -8.87
N PHE A 94 5.74 5.53 -7.65
CA PHE A 94 4.71 4.70 -7.03
C PHE A 94 4.51 5.09 -5.57
N VAL A 95 3.27 5.38 -5.19
CA VAL A 95 2.88 5.61 -3.79
C VAL A 95 1.81 4.63 -3.39
N GLU A 96 2.14 3.72 -2.46
CA GLU A 96 1.19 2.79 -1.87
C GLU A 96 0.57 3.44 -0.63
N VAL A 97 -0.76 3.58 -0.66
CA VAL A 97 -1.53 4.18 0.43
C VAL A 97 -2.29 3.10 1.18
N MET A 98 -1.88 2.82 2.41
CA MET A 98 -2.62 1.91 3.30
C MET A 98 -3.94 2.56 3.70
N SER A 99 -5.04 1.92 3.33
CA SER A 99 -6.40 2.43 3.47
C SER A 99 -7.34 1.42 4.11
N THR A 100 -8.54 1.87 4.43
CA THR A 100 -9.59 1.04 5.05
C THR A 100 -10.64 0.62 4.02
N CYS A 101 -11.35 -0.48 4.32
CA CYS A 101 -12.59 -0.86 3.64
C CYS A 101 -13.63 -1.35 4.66
N PRO A 102 -14.20 -0.44 5.50
CA PRO A 102 -15.09 -0.83 6.62
C PRO A 102 -16.25 -1.71 6.19
N THR A 103 -16.89 -1.37 5.06
CA THR A 103 -18.04 -2.09 4.52
C THR A 103 -17.72 -3.55 4.22
N ASN A 104 -16.66 -3.83 3.46
CA ASN A 104 -16.30 -5.21 3.11
C ASN A 104 -15.61 -5.96 4.25
N TRP A 105 -15.02 -5.26 5.20
CA TRP A 105 -14.47 -5.88 6.41
C TRP A 105 -15.55 -6.15 7.47
N GLY A 106 -16.75 -5.59 7.30
CA GLY A 106 -17.86 -5.75 8.24
C GLY A 106 -17.58 -5.10 9.60
N VAL A 107 -16.86 -3.97 9.63
CA VAL A 107 -16.46 -3.27 10.86
C VAL A 107 -16.82 -1.78 10.80
N THR A 108 -16.81 -1.12 11.95
CA THR A 108 -16.98 0.34 12.01
C THR A 108 -15.75 1.05 11.44
N PRO A 109 -15.87 2.31 10.94
CA PRO A 109 -14.71 3.08 10.44
C PRO A 109 -13.57 3.20 11.46
N VAL A 110 -13.88 3.36 12.75
CA VAL A 110 -12.87 3.44 13.82
C VAL A 110 -12.10 2.12 13.93
N LYS A 111 -12.78 0.99 14.00
CA LYS A 111 -12.16 -0.35 14.03
C LYS A 111 -11.38 -0.64 12.76
N ALA A 112 -11.82 -0.14 11.61
CA ALA A 112 -11.07 -0.28 10.37
C ALA A 112 -9.74 0.48 10.41
N MET A 113 -9.70 1.69 10.99
CA MET A 113 -8.44 2.44 11.19
C MET A 113 -7.52 1.74 12.19
N GLU A 114 -8.05 1.15 13.25
CA GLU A 114 -7.31 0.33 14.22
C GLU A 114 -6.68 -0.87 13.50
N PHE A 115 -7.45 -1.60 12.70
CA PHE A 115 -6.95 -2.74 11.93
C PHE A 115 -5.78 -2.36 10.99
N VAL A 116 -5.88 -1.21 10.32
CA VAL A 116 -4.75 -0.73 9.50
C VAL A 116 -3.51 -0.51 10.37
N ARG A 117 -3.64 0.15 11.53
CA ARG A 117 -2.50 0.43 12.41
C ARG A 117 -1.90 -0.83 13.05
N GLU A 118 -2.75 -1.74 13.52
CA GLU A 118 -2.34 -2.87 14.35
C GLU A 118 -1.99 -4.12 13.55
N SER A 119 -2.54 -4.26 12.33
CA SER A 119 -2.36 -5.46 11.50
C SER A 119 -1.70 -5.17 10.17
N MET A 120 -2.18 -4.16 9.42
CA MET A 120 -1.67 -3.91 8.07
C MET A 120 -0.28 -3.25 8.10
N ILE A 121 -0.09 -2.19 8.88
CA ILE A 121 1.20 -1.48 8.95
C ILE A 121 2.35 -2.36 9.47
N PRO A 122 2.18 -3.21 10.49
CA PRO A 122 3.23 -4.16 10.89
C PRO A 122 3.62 -5.15 9.80
N TYR A 123 2.67 -5.58 8.97
CA TYR A 123 2.95 -6.48 7.84
C TYR A 123 3.52 -5.74 6.63
N TYR A 124 3.04 -4.52 6.38
CA TYR A 124 3.46 -3.61 5.31
C TYR A 124 4.07 -2.34 5.93
N PRO A 125 5.35 -2.35 6.36
CA PRO A 125 5.97 -1.20 7.00
C PRO A 125 5.91 0.05 6.14
N LEU A 126 5.60 1.19 6.77
CA LEU A 126 5.60 2.49 6.09
C LEU A 126 7.05 2.95 5.84
N GLY A 127 7.25 3.72 4.78
CA GLY A 127 8.55 4.33 4.49
C GLY A 127 8.85 4.47 3.02
N VAL A 128 10.00 5.04 2.74
CA VAL A 128 10.56 5.20 1.40
C VAL A 128 11.37 3.95 1.06
N TYR A 129 11.00 3.28 -0.03
CA TYR A 129 11.64 2.07 -0.52
C TYR A 129 12.64 2.35 -1.64
N LYS A 130 12.41 3.43 -2.37
CA LYS A 130 13.33 3.92 -3.41
C LYS A 130 13.16 5.43 -3.59
N ASP A 131 14.26 6.15 -3.71
CA ASP A 131 14.27 7.57 -3.96
C ASP A 131 15.61 7.97 -4.61
N ILE A 132 15.59 8.23 -5.91
CA ILE A 132 16.80 8.60 -6.65
C ILE A 132 17.28 10.04 -6.35
N THR A 133 16.50 10.84 -5.62
CA THR A 133 16.88 12.21 -5.23
C THR A 133 17.70 12.24 -3.94
N VAL A 134 17.72 11.15 -3.20
CA VAL A 134 18.58 10.97 -2.03
C VAL A 134 19.79 10.20 -2.48
N GLU A 135 20.98 10.79 -2.43
CA GLU A 135 22.22 10.08 -2.66
C GLU A 135 22.29 8.93 -1.65
N GLU A 136 22.45 7.70 -2.12
CA GLU A 136 22.78 6.58 -1.26
C GLU A 136 24.11 6.95 -0.58
N GLY A 137 24.05 7.28 0.70
CA GLY A 137 25.24 7.53 1.50
C GLY A 137 26.16 6.32 1.40
N LYS A 138 27.33 6.52 0.79
CA LYS A 138 28.41 5.55 0.72
C LYS A 138 28.87 5.12 2.11
#